data_8b11cc56c0f36d9f4f2a41940b8ae3bb
#
_entry.id   8b11cc56c0f36d9f4f2a41940b8ae3bb
#
_cell.length_a   1.000
_cell.length_b   1.000
_cell.length_c   1.000
_cell.angle_alpha   90.00
_cell.angle_beta   90.00
_cell.angle_gamma   90.00
#
_symmetry.space_group_name_H-M   'P 1'
#
loop_
_entity.id
_entity.type
_entity.pdbx_description
1 polymer ?
#
loop_
_entity_poly.entity_id
_entity_poly.type
_entity_poly.pdbx_seq_one_letter_code
_entity_poly.pdbx_strand_id
1 'polypeptide(L)'
;MPVLALLIAYLVGSIPSAYLVGRANGIDLRTVGSGNLGATNVLRTLGWKPGLFVYVADMLKGFLPVLLLPRFAGVAAGWPWGVAFGMLAIAGHVRPVFLRGKGGGKGVATASGVFLALAPIPFVCATGAFIIVAVVTKYASLGSLVGALVLPIAVVLQERALTPLVLVSGLVSAFVFWTHRENIVRLRQGNERRISLPGQRA
;
A
#
# COMPACT_ATOMS: atom_id res chain seq x y z
N MET A 1 1.63 -23.19 -15.20
CA MET A 1 2.10 -22.54 -13.96
C MET A 1 1.53 -21.14 -13.69
N PRO A 2 1.05 -20.31 -14.65
CA PRO A 2 0.61 -18.93 -14.36
C PRO A 2 -0.53 -18.82 -13.34
N VAL A 3 -1.53 -19.69 -13.40
CA VAL A 3 -2.68 -19.69 -12.47
C VAL A 3 -2.23 -19.91 -11.02
N LEU A 4 -1.29 -20.85 -10.79
CA LEU A 4 -0.73 -21.08 -9.47
C LEU A 4 0.03 -19.84 -8.96
N ALA A 5 0.80 -19.18 -9.82
CA ALA A 5 1.53 -17.96 -9.48
C ALA A 5 0.58 -16.80 -9.14
N LEU A 6 -0.55 -16.65 -9.84
CA LEU A 6 -1.60 -15.68 -9.48
C LEU A 6 -2.17 -15.95 -8.08
N LEU A 7 -2.44 -17.20 -7.76
CA LEU A 7 -2.90 -17.59 -6.41
C LEU A 7 -1.84 -17.28 -5.36
N ILE A 8 -0.57 -17.61 -5.62
CA ILE A 8 0.55 -17.29 -4.71
C ILE A 8 0.65 -15.77 -4.49
N ALA A 9 0.53 -14.94 -5.54
CA ALA A 9 0.55 -13.48 -5.41
C ALA A 9 -0.54 -12.98 -4.45
N TYR A 10 -1.77 -13.49 -4.59
CA TYR A 10 -2.87 -13.15 -3.70
C TYR A 10 -2.61 -13.61 -2.26
N LEU A 11 -2.11 -14.84 -2.07
CA LEU A 11 -1.81 -15.40 -0.73
C LEU A 11 -0.69 -14.62 -0.05
N VAL A 12 0.40 -14.28 -0.76
CA VAL A 12 1.48 -13.44 -0.24
C VAL A 12 0.95 -12.05 0.14
N GLY A 13 0.15 -11.44 -0.72
CA GLY A 13 -0.54 -10.18 -0.43
C GLY A 13 -1.43 -10.25 0.81
N SER A 14 -2.06 -11.40 1.04
CA SER A 14 -2.99 -11.63 2.15
C SER A 14 -2.31 -11.78 3.52
N ILE A 15 -0.98 -11.88 3.60
CA ILE A 15 -0.26 -11.94 4.88
C ILE A 15 -0.57 -10.66 5.68
N PRO A 16 -1.24 -10.76 6.84
CA PRO A 16 -1.75 -9.58 7.56
C PRO A 16 -0.69 -9.03 8.54
N SER A 17 0.38 -8.42 8.02
CA SER A 17 1.56 -7.98 8.76
C SER A 17 1.23 -7.15 10.00
N ALA A 18 0.34 -6.15 9.85
CA ALA A 18 -0.09 -5.30 10.96
C ALA A 18 -0.85 -6.09 12.05
N TYR A 19 -1.72 -7.04 11.65
CA TYR A 19 -2.43 -7.89 12.60
C TYR A 19 -1.47 -8.77 13.40
N LEU A 20 -0.50 -9.40 12.73
CA LEU A 20 0.50 -10.24 13.37
C LEU A 20 1.35 -9.45 14.36
N VAL A 21 1.83 -8.26 13.96
CA VAL A 21 2.58 -7.37 14.85
C VAL A 21 1.73 -6.90 16.04
N GLY A 22 0.48 -6.53 15.82
CA GLY A 22 -0.45 -6.17 16.90
C GLY A 22 -0.62 -7.32 17.89
N ARG A 23 -0.91 -8.53 17.40
CA ARG A 23 -1.10 -9.72 18.26
C ARG A 23 0.17 -10.08 19.03
N ALA A 24 1.35 -9.98 18.42
CA ALA A 24 2.63 -10.20 19.11
C ALA A 24 2.90 -9.19 20.24
N ASN A 25 2.24 -8.01 20.20
CA ASN A 25 2.29 -6.99 21.23
C ASN A 25 1.04 -6.97 22.15
N GLY A 26 0.21 -8.01 22.12
CA GLY A 26 -0.98 -8.14 22.97
C GLY A 26 -2.15 -7.23 22.57
N ILE A 27 -2.13 -6.61 21.37
CA ILE A 27 -3.11 -5.62 20.93
C ILE A 27 -3.85 -6.10 19.68
N ASP A 28 -5.16 -5.90 19.64
CA ASP A 28 -5.94 -6.03 18.40
C ASP A 28 -6.05 -4.65 17.73
N LEU A 29 -5.25 -4.44 16.69
CA LEU A 29 -5.22 -3.17 15.96
C LEU A 29 -6.53 -2.80 15.24
N ARG A 30 -7.49 -3.73 15.17
CA ARG A 30 -8.84 -3.46 14.62
C ARG A 30 -9.71 -2.68 15.59
N THR A 31 -9.38 -2.71 16.89
CA THR A 31 -10.15 -2.06 17.95
C THR A 31 -9.49 -0.78 18.48
N VAL A 32 -8.26 -0.47 18.01
CA VAL A 32 -7.50 0.69 18.51
C VAL A 32 -7.09 1.63 17.36
N GLY A 33 -6.90 2.90 17.69
CA GLY A 33 -6.48 3.93 16.75
C GLY A 33 -7.53 4.11 15.64
N SER A 34 -7.12 3.92 14.38
CA SER A 34 -8.02 4.02 13.23
C SER A 34 -8.79 2.72 12.92
N GLY A 35 -8.47 1.62 13.60
CA GLY A 35 -8.99 0.29 13.29
C GLY A 35 -8.46 -0.32 11.98
N ASN A 36 -7.64 0.42 11.22
CA ASN A 36 -7.09 -0.04 9.95
C ASN A 36 -5.82 -0.88 10.18
N LEU A 37 -5.70 -2.03 9.51
CA LEU A 37 -4.51 -2.89 9.58
C LEU A 37 -3.41 -2.41 8.60
N GLY A 38 -2.86 -1.22 8.85
CA GLY A 38 -1.78 -0.64 8.06
C GLY A 38 -0.70 0.01 8.92
N ALA A 39 0.47 0.23 8.32
CA ALA A 39 1.68 0.74 8.99
C ALA A 39 1.45 2.03 9.80
N THR A 40 0.61 2.96 9.30
CA THR A 40 0.33 4.22 10.01
C THR A 40 -0.43 4.01 11.33
N ASN A 41 -1.35 3.02 11.40
CA ASN A 41 -2.01 2.69 12.66
C ASN A 41 -1.04 2.04 13.64
N VAL A 42 -0.19 1.14 13.15
CA VAL A 42 0.88 0.51 13.95
C VAL A 42 1.84 1.57 14.50
N LEU A 43 2.28 2.52 13.66
CA LEU A 43 3.17 3.61 14.07
C LEU A 43 2.57 4.45 15.20
N ARG A 44 1.28 4.80 15.12
CA ARG A 44 0.58 5.57 16.15
C ARG A 44 0.40 4.78 17.45
N THR A 45 0.18 3.48 17.37
CA THR A 45 -0.18 2.63 18.53
C THR A 45 1.05 2.01 19.20
N LEU A 46 2.00 1.54 18.41
CA LEU A 46 3.15 0.75 18.86
C LEU A 46 4.51 1.46 18.65
N GLY A 47 4.50 2.62 17.97
CA GLY A 47 5.71 3.40 17.71
C GLY A 47 6.33 3.14 16.32
N TRP A 48 7.43 3.87 16.06
CA TRP A 48 8.00 3.96 14.73
C TRP A 48 8.66 2.65 14.25
N LYS A 49 9.32 1.89 15.15
CA LYS A 49 9.99 0.63 14.77
C LYS A 49 9.01 -0.43 14.25
N PRO A 50 7.93 -0.80 14.99
CA PRO A 50 6.90 -1.69 14.49
C PRO A 50 6.18 -1.12 13.24
N GLY A 51 5.93 0.20 13.21
CA GLY A 51 5.30 0.85 12.06
C GLY A 51 6.15 0.73 10.78
N LEU A 52 7.46 0.97 10.88
CA LEU A 52 8.39 0.79 9.76
C LEU A 52 8.47 -0.68 9.32
N PHE A 53 8.55 -1.61 10.26
CA PHE A 53 8.56 -3.05 9.95
C PHE A 53 7.32 -3.44 9.13
N VAL A 54 6.13 -3.03 9.56
CA VAL A 54 4.89 -3.31 8.83
C VAL A 54 4.88 -2.65 7.47
N TYR A 55 5.36 -1.40 7.34
CA TYR A 55 5.46 -0.72 6.05
C TYR A 55 6.35 -1.50 5.08
N VAL A 56 7.54 -1.91 5.51
CA VAL A 56 8.49 -2.69 4.69
C VAL A 56 7.92 -4.05 4.34
N ALA A 57 7.32 -4.78 5.29
CA ALA A 57 6.69 -6.06 5.04
C ALA A 57 5.53 -5.94 4.02
N ASP A 58 4.67 -4.92 4.16
CA ASP A 58 3.56 -4.66 3.25
C ASP A 58 4.05 -4.20 1.86
N MET A 59 5.18 -3.50 1.77
CA MET A 59 5.82 -3.14 0.51
C MET A 59 6.42 -4.37 -0.17
N LEU A 60 7.15 -5.20 0.57
CA LEU A 60 7.79 -6.41 0.03
C LEU A 60 6.76 -7.41 -0.51
N LYS A 61 5.60 -7.56 0.11
CA LYS A 61 4.55 -8.45 -0.42
C LYS A 61 3.90 -7.97 -1.71
N GLY A 62 4.09 -6.69 -2.09
CA GLY A 62 3.79 -6.17 -3.41
C GLY A 62 4.96 -6.33 -4.39
N PHE A 63 6.18 -6.04 -3.93
CA PHE A 63 7.40 -6.05 -4.72
C PHE A 63 7.81 -7.45 -5.17
N LEU A 64 7.90 -8.39 -4.23
CA LEU A 64 8.42 -9.74 -4.50
C LEU A 64 7.56 -10.55 -5.48
N PRO A 65 6.22 -10.55 -5.44
CA PRO A 65 5.41 -11.22 -6.45
C PRO A 65 5.67 -10.69 -7.86
N VAL A 66 5.79 -9.38 -8.04
CA VAL A 66 6.06 -8.77 -9.34
C VAL A 66 7.43 -9.17 -9.88
N LEU A 67 8.43 -9.24 -9.01
CA LEU A 67 9.82 -9.53 -9.39
C LEU A 67 10.07 -11.04 -9.64
N LEU A 68 9.52 -11.91 -8.78
CA LEU A 68 9.91 -13.31 -8.73
C LEU A 68 8.94 -14.25 -9.44
N LEU A 69 7.62 -13.96 -9.37
CA LEU A 69 6.63 -14.89 -9.91
C LEU A 69 6.62 -15.02 -11.43
N PRO A 70 6.98 -14.02 -12.25
CA PRO A 70 7.12 -14.22 -13.69
C PRO A 70 8.09 -15.36 -14.01
N ARG A 71 9.26 -15.39 -13.37
CA ARG A 71 10.26 -16.43 -13.53
C ARG A 71 9.75 -17.81 -13.09
N PHE A 72 9.10 -17.87 -11.93
CA PHE A 72 8.49 -19.10 -11.43
C PHE A 72 7.36 -19.62 -12.35
N ALA A 73 6.58 -18.73 -12.91
CA ALA A 73 5.47 -19.07 -13.80
C ALA A 73 5.91 -19.45 -15.23
N GLY A 74 7.18 -19.15 -15.58
CA GLY A 74 7.67 -19.31 -16.95
C GLY A 74 7.08 -18.32 -17.94
N VAL A 75 6.82 -17.08 -17.48
CA VAL A 75 6.25 -15.99 -18.29
C VAL A 75 7.19 -14.78 -18.30
N ALA A 76 7.01 -13.87 -19.28
CA ALA A 76 7.80 -12.65 -19.38
C ALA A 76 7.60 -11.75 -18.15
N ALA A 77 8.67 -11.10 -17.70
CA ALA A 77 8.58 -10.07 -16.68
C ALA A 77 7.90 -8.79 -17.22
N GLY A 78 7.35 -7.98 -16.32
CA GLY A 78 6.69 -6.72 -16.66
C GLY A 78 5.22 -6.93 -17.07
N TRP A 79 4.79 -6.21 -18.11
CA TRP A 79 3.43 -6.32 -18.65
C TRP A 79 3.26 -7.61 -19.47
N PRO A 80 2.11 -8.32 -19.39
CA PRO A 80 0.97 -8.07 -18.49
C PRO A 80 1.10 -8.77 -17.11
N TRP A 81 2.01 -9.71 -16.96
CA TRP A 81 2.07 -10.62 -15.81
C TRP A 81 2.52 -9.94 -14.51
N GLY A 82 3.53 -9.07 -14.58
CA GLY A 82 3.98 -8.32 -13.41
C GLY A 82 2.86 -7.47 -12.82
N VAL A 83 2.05 -6.83 -13.67
CA VAL A 83 0.85 -6.10 -13.27
C VAL A 83 -0.18 -7.03 -12.63
N ALA A 84 -0.48 -8.18 -13.24
CA ALA A 84 -1.45 -9.13 -12.72
C ALA A 84 -1.06 -9.63 -11.32
N PHE A 85 0.21 -10.02 -11.11
CA PHE A 85 0.72 -10.41 -9.80
C PHE A 85 0.65 -9.28 -8.79
N GLY A 86 1.02 -8.06 -9.17
CA GLY A 86 0.95 -6.87 -8.32
C GLY A 86 -0.48 -6.55 -7.89
N MET A 87 -1.43 -6.57 -8.82
CA MET A 87 -2.85 -6.30 -8.53
C MET A 87 -3.45 -7.35 -7.57
N LEU A 88 -3.09 -8.64 -7.74
CA LEU A 88 -3.52 -9.68 -6.81
C LEU A 88 -2.87 -9.55 -5.44
N ALA A 89 -1.61 -9.14 -5.34
CA ALA A 89 -0.98 -8.83 -4.07
C ALA A 89 -1.69 -7.65 -3.35
N ILE A 90 -2.07 -6.59 -4.08
CA ILE A 90 -2.86 -5.48 -3.52
C ILE A 90 -4.25 -5.96 -3.08
N ALA A 91 -4.92 -6.77 -3.89
CA ALA A 91 -6.22 -7.35 -3.55
C ALA A 91 -6.14 -8.21 -2.27
N GLY A 92 -5.10 -9.05 -2.15
CA GLY A 92 -4.82 -9.84 -0.95
C GLY A 92 -4.59 -8.98 0.29
N HIS A 93 -3.84 -7.88 0.16
CA HIS A 93 -3.62 -6.95 1.28
C HIS A 93 -4.92 -6.28 1.76
N VAL A 94 -5.81 -5.92 0.85
CA VAL A 94 -7.07 -5.21 1.17
C VAL A 94 -8.16 -6.19 1.63
N ARG A 95 -8.18 -7.39 1.06
CA ARG A 95 -9.13 -8.46 1.39
C ARG A 95 -8.37 -9.75 1.75
N PRO A 96 -7.69 -9.78 2.91
CA PRO A 96 -6.81 -10.89 3.26
C PRO A 96 -7.61 -12.16 3.57
N VAL A 97 -7.30 -13.25 2.86
CA VAL A 97 -7.97 -14.55 3.08
C VAL A 97 -7.76 -15.05 4.50
N PHE A 98 -6.58 -14.83 5.07
CA PHE A 98 -6.25 -15.25 6.45
C PHE A 98 -7.07 -14.51 7.53
N LEU A 99 -7.74 -13.42 7.18
CA LEU A 99 -8.70 -12.71 8.02
C LEU A 99 -10.14 -12.82 7.48
N ARG A 100 -10.43 -13.86 6.69
CA ARG A 100 -11.75 -14.10 6.07
C ARG A 100 -12.23 -12.91 5.24
N GLY A 101 -11.31 -12.24 4.55
CA GLY A 101 -11.59 -11.08 3.71
C GLY A 101 -11.95 -9.79 4.46
N LYS A 102 -11.78 -9.73 5.79
CA LYS A 102 -12.14 -8.58 6.63
C LYS A 102 -10.91 -7.93 7.26
N GLY A 103 -10.95 -6.61 7.42
CA GLY A 103 -9.94 -5.87 8.18
C GLY A 103 -8.56 -5.79 7.50
N GLY A 104 -8.51 -5.71 6.18
CA GLY A 104 -7.26 -5.43 5.45
C GLY A 104 -6.82 -3.97 5.55
N GLY A 105 -5.64 -3.66 5.01
CA GLY A 105 -5.14 -2.29 4.87
C GLY A 105 -5.73 -1.57 3.64
N LYS A 106 -5.21 -0.38 3.33
CA LYS A 106 -5.66 0.47 2.21
C LYS A 106 -4.88 0.28 0.91
N GLY A 107 -3.89 -0.59 0.91
CA GLY A 107 -3.15 -0.95 -0.29
C GLY A 107 -1.97 -0.05 -0.63
N VAL A 108 -1.74 1.09 0.05
CA VAL A 108 -0.69 2.06 -0.31
C VAL A 108 0.71 1.46 -0.26
N ALA A 109 1.10 0.84 0.85
CA ALA A 109 2.44 0.25 1.00
C ALA A 109 2.65 -0.90 0.00
N THR A 110 1.63 -1.74 -0.23
CA THR A 110 1.71 -2.84 -1.20
C THR A 110 1.78 -2.30 -2.63
N ALA A 111 0.99 -1.28 -2.99
CA ALA A 111 1.09 -0.59 -4.27
C ALA A 111 2.47 0.07 -4.46
N SER A 112 3.04 0.66 -3.41
CA SER A 112 4.41 1.19 -3.44
C SER A 112 5.42 0.11 -3.85
N GLY A 113 5.30 -1.10 -3.30
CA GLY A 113 6.14 -2.25 -3.69
C GLY A 113 5.94 -2.67 -5.15
N VAL A 114 4.69 -2.72 -5.62
CA VAL A 114 4.37 -3.04 -7.01
C VAL A 114 5.03 -2.03 -7.96
N PHE A 115 4.87 -0.72 -7.70
CA PHE A 115 5.45 0.31 -8.57
C PHE A 115 6.95 0.49 -8.39
N LEU A 116 7.54 0.15 -7.25
CA LEU A 116 8.99 0.03 -7.12
C LEU A 116 9.55 -1.01 -8.11
N ALA A 117 8.84 -2.11 -8.34
CA ALA A 117 9.27 -3.15 -9.28
C ALA A 117 8.97 -2.79 -10.75
N LEU A 118 7.82 -2.14 -11.04
CA LEU A 118 7.37 -1.86 -12.42
C LEU A 118 7.84 -0.49 -12.95
N ALA A 119 7.92 0.52 -12.09
CA ALA A 119 8.18 1.91 -12.45
C ALA A 119 8.92 2.62 -11.31
N PRO A 120 10.22 2.34 -11.08
CA PRO A 120 10.97 2.84 -9.92
C PRO A 120 11.06 4.37 -9.86
N ILE A 121 11.19 5.08 -10.99
CA ILE A 121 11.23 6.55 -11.00
C ILE A 121 9.88 7.16 -10.59
N PRO A 122 8.73 6.79 -11.19
CA PRO A 122 7.42 7.20 -10.70
C PRO A 122 7.16 6.86 -9.23
N PHE A 123 7.60 5.69 -8.77
CA PHE A 123 7.54 5.33 -7.35
C PHE A 123 8.30 6.32 -6.47
N VAL A 124 9.53 6.69 -6.82
CA VAL A 124 10.34 7.65 -6.05
C VAL A 124 9.65 9.02 -6.01
N CYS A 125 9.11 9.51 -7.13
CA CYS A 125 8.36 10.76 -7.19
C CYS A 125 7.11 10.74 -6.28
N ALA A 126 6.31 9.68 -6.37
CA ALA A 126 5.10 9.52 -5.57
C ALA A 126 5.40 9.39 -4.07
N THR A 127 6.45 8.62 -3.73
CA THR A 127 6.87 8.43 -2.33
C THR A 127 7.47 9.72 -1.76
N GLY A 128 8.27 10.45 -2.54
CA GLY A 128 8.79 11.77 -2.16
C GLY A 128 7.66 12.76 -1.85
N ALA A 129 6.66 12.85 -2.74
CA ALA A 129 5.48 13.67 -2.52
C ALA A 129 4.69 13.25 -1.26
N PHE A 130 4.49 11.94 -1.06
CA PHE A 130 3.90 11.40 0.17
C PHE A 130 4.66 11.87 1.41
N ILE A 131 5.98 11.70 1.45
CA ILE A 131 6.82 12.03 2.60
C ILE A 131 6.75 13.53 2.90
N ILE A 132 6.93 14.38 1.89
CA ILE A 132 6.89 15.84 2.06
C ILE A 132 5.55 16.26 2.67
N VAL A 133 4.44 15.83 2.08
CA VAL A 133 3.10 16.19 2.58
C VAL A 133 2.84 15.62 3.98
N ALA A 134 3.22 14.38 4.24
CA ALA A 134 3.00 13.74 5.55
C ALA A 134 3.84 14.41 6.66
N VAL A 135 5.07 14.84 6.35
CA VAL A 135 5.95 15.53 7.32
C VAL A 135 5.43 16.93 7.60
N VAL A 136 5.07 17.70 6.57
CA VAL A 136 4.61 19.09 6.72
C VAL A 136 3.26 19.17 7.41
N THR A 137 2.29 18.33 6.96
CA THR A 137 0.90 18.43 7.45
C THR A 137 0.61 17.55 8.66
N LYS A 138 1.48 16.58 8.93
CA LYS A 138 1.28 15.50 9.91
C LYS A 138 0.12 14.56 9.56
N TYR A 139 -0.42 14.58 8.32
CA TYR A 139 -1.49 13.71 7.87
C TYR A 139 -0.97 12.66 6.86
N ALA A 140 -0.79 11.42 7.32
CA ALA A 140 -0.40 10.32 6.43
C ALA A 140 -1.44 10.05 5.31
N SER A 141 -2.71 10.25 5.60
CA SER A 141 -3.78 10.10 4.62
C SER A 141 -3.69 11.14 3.50
N LEU A 142 -3.40 12.40 3.82
CA LEU A 142 -3.19 13.43 2.82
C LEU A 142 -1.95 13.14 1.96
N GLY A 143 -0.85 12.72 2.60
CA GLY A 143 0.33 12.23 1.88
C GLY A 143 0.01 11.10 0.91
N SER A 144 -0.79 10.10 1.36
CA SER A 144 -1.21 8.98 0.51
C SER A 144 -2.03 9.42 -0.71
N LEU A 145 -2.94 10.38 -0.53
CA LEU A 145 -3.75 10.93 -1.62
C LEU A 145 -2.90 11.70 -2.63
N VAL A 146 -1.97 12.53 -2.14
CA VAL A 146 -1.05 13.29 -3.02
C VAL A 146 -0.10 12.34 -3.75
N GLY A 147 0.50 11.36 -3.06
CA GLY A 147 1.33 10.34 -3.71
C GLY A 147 0.56 9.55 -4.77
N ALA A 148 -0.71 9.21 -4.49
CA ALA A 148 -1.58 8.53 -5.45
C ALA A 148 -1.89 9.39 -6.69
N LEU A 149 -1.96 10.72 -6.58
CA LEU A 149 -2.09 11.63 -7.73
C LEU A 149 -0.78 11.77 -8.52
N VAL A 150 0.35 11.88 -7.82
CA VAL A 150 1.66 12.04 -8.45
C VAL A 150 2.05 10.80 -9.24
N LEU A 151 1.69 9.61 -8.78
CA LEU A 151 2.07 8.35 -9.41
C LEU A 151 1.68 8.27 -10.90
N PRO A 152 0.40 8.36 -11.30
CA PRO A 152 0.04 8.29 -12.72
C PRO A 152 0.60 9.43 -13.55
N ILE A 153 0.75 10.63 -12.98
CA ILE A 153 1.37 11.77 -13.66
C ILE A 153 2.83 11.44 -13.98
N ALA A 154 3.59 10.94 -13.01
CA ALA A 154 4.99 10.56 -13.21
C ALA A 154 5.12 9.38 -14.21
N VAL A 155 4.19 8.41 -14.21
CA VAL A 155 4.17 7.33 -15.21
C VAL A 155 3.91 7.89 -16.62
N VAL A 156 2.95 8.80 -16.79
CA VAL A 156 2.69 9.46 -18.09
C VAL A 156 3.92 10.20 -18.59
N LEU A 157 4.58 10.96 -17.74
CA LEU A 157 5.79 11.72 -18.09
C LEU A 157 6.97 10.81 -18.48
N GLN A 158 7.08 9.63 -17.86
CA GLN A 158 8.11 8.63 -18.18
C GLN A 158 7.79 7.92 -19.49
N GLU A 159 6.56 7.41 -19.66
CA GLU A 159 6.16 6.59 -20.79
C GLU A 159 5.96 7.40 -22.08
N ARG A 160 5.60 8.68 -21.96
CA ARG A 160 5.29 9.60 -23.07
C ARG A 160 4.22 9.10 -24.03
N ALA A 161 3.44 8.10 -23.62
CA ALA A 161 2.36 7.47 -24.37
C ALA A 161 1.32 6.89 -23.42
N LEU A 162 0.11 6.63 -23.91
CA LEU A 162 -0.93 5.93 -23.13
C LEU A 162 -0.66 4.41 -23.13
N THR A 163 0.27 3.99 -22.29
CA THR A 163 0.60 2.58 -22.11
C THR A 163 -0.35 1.90 -21.12
N PRO A 164 -0.42 0.56 -21.10
CA PRO A 164 -1.15 -0.16 -20.07
C PRO A 164 -0.71 0.18 -18.65
N LEU A 165 0.56 0.53 -18.44
CA LEU A 165 1.09 0.94 -17.15
C LEU A 165 0.47 2.27 -16.68
N VAL A 166 0.26 3.22 -17.60
CA VAL A 166 -0.46 4.48 -17.33
C VAL A 166 -1.88 4.20 -16.85
N LEU A 167 -2.62 3.32 -17.57
CA LEU A 167 -3.98 2.98 -17.18
C LEU A 167 -4.04 2.32 -15.81
N VAL A 168 -3.15 1.37 -15.55
CA VAL A 168 -3.07 0.68 -14.25
C VAL A 168 -2.70 1.64 -13.11
N SER A 169 -1.76 2.55 -13.34
CA SER A 169 -1.42 3.56 -12.32
C SER A 169 -2.60 4.47 -12.00
N GLY A 170 -3.39 4.85 -12.99
CA GLY A 170 -4.64 5.59 -12.81
C GLY A 170 -5.70 4.81 -12.03
N LEU A 171 -5.88 3.53 -12.34
CA LEU A 171 -6.81 2.65 -11.61
C LEU A 171 -6.37 2.46 -10.15
N VAL A 172 -5.07 2.26 -9.89
CA VAL A 172 -4.54 2.16 -8.52
C VAL A 172 -4.71 3.48 -7.77
N SER A 173 -4.49 4.61 -8.43
CA SER A 173 -4.75 5.94 -7.85
C SER A 173 -6.24 6.07 -7.45
N ALA A 174 -7.16 5.80 -8.34
CA ALA A 174 -8.60 5.82 -8.06
C ALA A 174 -8.98 4.88 -6.91
N PHE A 175 -8.39 3.69 -6.88
CA PHE A 175 -8.57 2.73 -5.79
C PHE A 175 -8.05 3.26 -4.45
N VAL A 176 -6.90 3.93 -4.41
CA VAL A 176 -6.39 4.58 -3.19
C VAL A 176 -7.36 5.67 -2.71
N PHE A 177 -7.90 6.49 -3.61
CA PHE A 177 -8.93 7.47 -3.26
C PHE A 177 -10.16 6.80 -2.65
N TRP A 178 -10.64 5.73 -3.27
CA TRP A 178 -11.79 4.96 -2.74
C TRP A 178 -11.51 4.37 -1.36
N THR A 179 -10.34 3.78 -1.12
CA THR A 179 -9.98 3.23 0.20
C THR A 179 -9.76 4.32 1.25
N HIS A 180 -9.53 5.58 0.84
CA HIS A 180 -9.37 6.74 1.71
C HIS A 180 -10.63 7.63 1.83
N ARG A 181 -11.79 7.21 1.30
CA ARG A 181 -13.02 8.02 1.34
C ARG A 181 -13.39 8.55 2.74
N GLU A 182 -13.23 7.72 3.77
CA GLU A 182 -13.49 8.14 5.15
C GLU A 182 -12.43 9.14 5.67
N ASN A 183 -11.16 8.99 5.24
CA ASN A 183 -10.12 9.95 5.56
C ASN A 183 -10.39 11.30 4.88
N ILE A 184 -10.86 11.28 3.63
CA ILE A 184 -11.25 12.51 2.89
C ILE A 184 -12.35 13.25 3.65
N VAL A 185 -13.36 12.54 4.15
CA VAL A 185 -14.43 13.15 4.98
C VAL A 185 -13.83 13.77 6.24
N ARG A 186 -12.98 13.02 6.98
CA ARG A 186 -12.35 13.54 8.21
C ARG A 186 -11.38 14.71 7.93
N LEU A 187 -10.66 14.70 6.82
CA LEU A 187 -9.81 15.83 6.41
C LEU A 187 -10.63 17.09 6.16
N ARG A 188 -11.76 16.97 5.44
CA ARG A 188 -12.68 18.10 5.18
C ARG A 188 -13.30 18.66 6.46
N GLN A 189 -13.53 17.80 7.45
CA GLN A 189 -14.12 18.18 8.74
C GLN A 189 -13.08 18.63 9.78
N GLY A 190 -11.77 18.60 9.46
CA GLY A 190 -10.68 18.91 10.39
C GLY A 190 -10.46 17.85 11.48
N ASN A 191 -11.08 16.66 11.36
CA ASN A 191 -11.06 15.58 12.36
C ASN A 191 -10.12 14.42 11.98
N GLU A 192 -9.26 14.59 10.97
CA GLU A 192 -8.32 13.53 10.59
C GLU A 192 -7.21 13.38 11.64
N ARG A 193 -6.83 12.14 11.91
CA ARG A 193 -5.80 11.81 12.90
C ARG A 193 -4.42 12.19 12.38
N ARG A 194 -3.68 12.97 13.15
CA ARG A 194 -2.28 13.30 12.86
C ARG A 194 -1.35 12.13 13.12
N ILE A 195 -0.19 12.16 12.49
CA ILE A 195 0.93 11.29 12.85
C ILE A 195 1.48 11.80 14.19
N SER A 196 1.36 10.97 15.23
CA SER A 196 1.96 11.19 16.53
C SER A 196 2.65 9.90 16.97
N LEU A 197 3.73 10.02 17.72
CA LEU A 197 4.36 8.88 18.37
C LEU A 197 3.66 8.60 19.70
N PRO A 198 3.69 7.36 20.22
CA PRO A 198 3.16 7.04 21.53
C PRO A 198 3.73 7.96 22.61
N GLY A 199 2.87 8.50 23.48
CA GLY A 199 3.26 9.46 24.52
C GLY A 199 3.32 10.94 24.11
N GLN A 200 3.22 11.26 22.82
CA GLN A 200 3.07 12.64 22.37
C GLN A 200 1.57 12.98 22.28
N ARG A 201 1.16 14.04 22.99
CA ARG A 201 -0.20 14.62 22.85
C ARG A 201 -0.30 15.21 21.43
N ALA A 202 -1.37 14.85 20.72
CA ALA A 202 -1.70 15.44 19.42
C ALA A 202 -2.14 16.88 19.57
#